data_2f4096b9cf92b94c70050501a0583c50
#
_entry.id   2f4096b9cf92b94c70050501a0583c50
#
_cell.length_a   1.000
_cell.length_b   1.000
_cell.length_c   1.000
_cell.angle_alpha   90.00
_cell.angle_beta   90.00
_cell.angle_gamma   90.00
#
_symmetry.space_group_name_H-M   'P 1'
#
loop_
_entity.id
_entity.type
_entity.pdbx_description
1 polymer ?
#
loop_
_entity_poly.entity_id
_entity_poly.type
_entity_poly.pdbx_seq_one_letter_code
_entity_poly.pdbx_strand_id
1 'polypeptide(L)'
;MTAILNLAVALLAGLLMTRIFSRWHLPDVTAFLVTGVLIGPFVLGRLGIPGLGFASYDQVEALSMISDVAMGFIAFSIGNEFRLSQLKKTGKQAMIIGVLQALAALAFVDVALVIFHFLRPDVLSVPAAITLGAIATATAPATTLMVVRQYKAKGELTDLLLPIVALDDAVGLIAFAVSFGIARAMDSAQFSLASILLSPLIEIVGSLLLGALAGFVLTKLETMFRSNSNRLSLSIAFIFLMVGLSAVDFTVAGVDCGFSPLLVCMMLGTVFCNICPLSDDLMNRADKWSTPMLAVFFVVSGANLRLSVFSQGVLVLIGVVYIIARSAGKYCGARWSAKAVGCDHTVQKYLGIMLLPQ
;
A
#
# COMPACT_ATOMS: atom_id res chain seq x y z
N MET A 1 27.81 -8.81 9.64
CA MET A 1 27.78 -10.07 8.86
C MET A 1 26.41 -10.75 8.89
N THR A 2 25.72 -10.77 10.00
CA THR A 2 24.38 -11.40 10.13
C THR A 2 23.31 -10.78 9.23
N ALA A 3 23.29 -9.46 9.04
CA ALA A 3 22.28 -8.79 8.18
C ALA A 3 22.37 -9.21 6.70
N ILE A 4 23.59 -9.35 6.16
CA ILE A 4 23.78 -9.80 4.77
C ILE A 4 23.34 -11.26 4.61
N LEU A 5 23.64 -12.12 5.58
CA LEU A 5 23.19 -13.52 5.57
C LEU A 5 21.66 -13.59 5.63
N ASN A 6 21.04 -12.80 6.51
CA ASN A 6 19.59 -12.73 6.64
C ASN A 6 18.92 -12.22 5.36
N LEU A 7 19.52 -11.23 4.70
CA LEU A 7 19.06 -10.73 3.39
C LEU A 7 19.13 -11.83 2.32
N ALA A 8 20.25 -12.56 2.26
CA ALA A 8 20.42 -13.66 1.32
C ALA A 8 19.41 -14.79 1.56
N VAL A 9 19.18 -15.14 2.83
CA VAL A 9 18.17 -16.15 3.23
C VAL A 9 16.77 -15.71 2.83
N ALA A 10 16.40 -14.44 3.09
CA ALA A 10 15.11 -13.89 2.71
C ALA A 10 14.87 -13.99 1.19
N LEU A 11 15.85 -13.57 0.39
CA LEU A 11 15.76 -13.62 -1.07
C LEU A 11 15.70 -15.04 -1.60
N LEU A 12 16.60 -15.92 -1.16
CA LEU A 12 16.67 -17.29 -1.65
C LEU A 12 15.43 -18.09 -1.26
N ALA A 13 15.02 -18.04 0.00
CA ALA A 13 13.83 -18.73 0.46
C ALA A 13 12.56 -18.19 -0.22
N GLY A 14 12.43 -16.86 -0.36
CA GLY A 14 11.34 -16.23 -1.08
C GLY A 14 11.24 -16.70 -2.52
N LEU A 15 12.34 -16.63 -3.28
CA LEU A 15 12.39 -17.05 -4.68
C LEU A 15 12.13 -18.55 -4.87
N LEU A 16 12.60 -19.41 -3.97
CA LEU A 16 12.31 -20.83 -4.04
C LEU A 16 10.83 -21.11 -3.78
N MET A 17 10.21 -20.39 -2.84
CA MET A 17 8.81 -20.54 -2.52
C MET A 17 7.89 -20.12 -3.68
N THR A 18 8.25 -19.10 -4.48
CA THR A 18 7.44 -18.72 -5.66
C THR A 18 7.29 -19.89 -6.64
N ARG A 19 8.31 -20.76 -6.77
CA ARG A 19 8.23 -21.97 -7.61
C ARG A 19 7.18 -22.95 -7.12
N ILE A 20 6.99 -23.06 -5.81
CA ILE A 20 5.98 -23.94 -5.19
C ILE A 20 4.60 -23.35 -5.41
N PHE A 21 4.44 -22.05 -5.12
CA PHE A 21 3.16 -21.34 -5.21
C PHE A 21 2.68 -21.18 -6.66
N SER A 22 3.59 -21.04 -7.62
CA SER A 22 3.25 -20.96 -9.04
C SER A 22 2.54 -22.21 -9.55
N ARG A 23 2.77 -23.38 -8.93
CA ARG A 23 2.01 -24.62 -9.26
C ARG A 23 0.53 -24.53 -8.89
N TRP A 24 0.20 -23.72 -7.91
CA TRP A 24 -1.18 -23.47 -7.47
C TRP A 24 -1.76 -22.17 -8.04
N HIS A 25 -1.08 -21.55 -9.01
CA HIS A 25 -1.48 -20.27 -9.62
C HIS A 25 -1.67 -19.14 -8.60
N LEU A 26 -0.93 -19.17 -7.49
CA LEU A 26 -0.95 -18.13 -6.46
C LEU A 26 0.07 -17.03 -6.78
N PRO A 27 -0.19 -15.77 -6.38
CA PRO A 27 0.72 -14.65 -6.60
C PRO A 27 2.04 -14.82 -5.87
N ASP A 28 3.13 -14.30 -6.43
CA ASP A 28 4.47 -14.31 -5.84
C ASP A 28 4.49 -13.59 -4.47
N VAL A 29 3.71 -12.51 -4.33
CA VAL A 29 3.55 -11.79 -3.05
C VAL A 29 3.11 -12.71 -1.92
N THR A 30 2.13 -13.59 -2.19
CA THR A 30 1.66 -14.58 -1.19
C THR A 30 2.79 -15.54 -0.82
N ALA A 31 3.59 -15.98 -1.80
CA ALA A 31 4.74 -16.84 -1.54
C ALA A 31 5.79 -16.13 -0.65
N PHE A 32 6.09 -14.86 -0.90
CA PHE A 32 7.02 -14.10 -0.08
C PHE A 32 6.52 -13.91 1.37
N LEU A 33 5.25 -13.53 1.54
CA LEU A 33 4.64 -13.39 2.88
C LEU A 33 4.68 -14.70 3.66
N VAL A 34 4.26 -15.80 3.05
CA VAL A 34 4.29 -17.13 3.69
C VAL A 34 5.73 -17.55 4.00
N THR A 35 6.67 -17.27 3.10
CA THR A 35 8.10 -17.50 3.38
C THR A 35 8.54 -16.75 4.63
N GLY A 36 8.18 -15.46 4.73
CA GLY A 36 8.51 -14.65 5.90
C GLY A 36 7.98 -15.25 7.20
N VAL A 37 6.73 -15.71 7.20
CA VAL A 37 6.15 -16.42 8.35
C VAL A 37 6.96 -17.67 8.69
N LEU A 38 7.33 -18.49 7.69
CA LEU A 38 8.05 -19.75 7.88
C LEU A 38 9.48 -19.53 8.39
N ILE A 39 10.24 -18.60 7.82
CA ILE A 39 11.61 -18.31 8.26
C ILE A 39 11.67 -17.32 9.43
N GLY A 40 10.51 -16.79 9.84
CA GLY A 40 10.36 -15.86 10.95
C GLY A 40 10.66 -16.47 12.33
N PRO A 41 10.73 -15.60 13.37
CA PRO A 41 11.11 -16.01 14.73
C PRO A 41 10.17 -17.03 15.37
N PHE A 42 8.96 -17.19 14.88
CA PHE A 42 7.97 -18.13 15.44
C PHE A 42 8.08 -19.57 14.91
N VAL A 43 8.65 -19.77 13.72
CA VAL A 43 8.70 -21.09 13.07
C VAL A 43 10.16 -21.56 12.97
N LEU A 44 10.79 -21.46 11.80
CA LEU A 44 12.16 -21.97 11.59
C LEU A 44 13.21 -21.14 12.35
N GLY A 45 13.01 -19.82 12.47
CA GLY A 45 13.90 -18.96 13.23
C GLY A 45 14.04 -19.38 14.71
N ARG A 46 12.98 -19.97 15.30
CA ARG A 46 13.00 -20.48 16.67
C ARG A 46 14.06 -21.59 16.92
N LEU A 47 14.50 -22.26 15.85
CA LEU A 47 15.54 -23.30 15.96
C LEU A 47 16.93 -22.71 16.23
N GLY A 48 17.13 -21.41 16.05
CA GLY A 48 18.39 -20.71 16.32
C GLY A 48 19.55 -21.11 15.41
N ILE A 49 19.30 -21.80 14.30
CA ILE A 49 20.32 -22.25 13.35
C ILE A 49 20.65 -21.09 12.39
N PRO A 50 21.89 -20.57 12.37
CA PRO A 50 22.29 -19.52 11.45
C PRO A 50 22.06 -19.92 9.99
N GLY A 51 21.37 -19.08 9.22
CA GLY A 51 21.08 -19.33 7.81
C GLY A 51 19.79 -20.11 7.53
N LEU A 52 19.05 -20.56 8.55
CA LEU A 52 17.76 -21.24 8.39
C LEU A 52 16.57 -20.28 8.51
N GLY A 53 16.76 -19.14 9.18
CA GLY A 53 15.74 -18.13 9.39
C GLY A 53 16.17 -17.02 10.34
N PHE A 54 15.25 -16.12 10.69
CA PHE A 54 15.47 -15.02 11.62
C PHE A 54 15.27 -15.50 13.06
N ALA A 55 16.33 -15.54 13.85
CA ALA A 55 16.26 -16.03 15.24
C ALA A 55 15.55 -15.06 16.20
N SER A 56 15.51 -13.77 15.89
CA SER A 56 14.84 -12.72 16.69
C SER A 56 14.21 -11.64 15.83
N TYR A 57 13.30 -10.85 16.42
CA TYR A 57 12.73 -9.66 15.77
C TYR A 57 13.79 -8.60 15.45
N ASP A 58 14.85 -8.47 16.27
CA ASP A 58 15.95 -7.52 15.99
C ASP A 58 16.64 -7.82 14.65
N GLN A 59 16.71 -9.10 14.27
CA GLN A 59 17.26 -9.51 12.99
C GLN A 59 16.32 -9.14 11.81
N VAL A 60 15.03 -9.16 12.04
CA VAL A 60 14.01 -8.72 11.06
C VAL A 60 14.05 -7.19 10.95
N GLU A 61 14.12 -6.48 12.06
CA GLU A 61 14.21 -5.02 12.13
C GLU A 61 15.49 -4.48 11.48
N ALA A 62 16.60 -5.21 11.54
CA ALA A 62 17.83 -4.86 10.84
C ALA A 62 17.67 -4.76 9.30
N LEU A 63 16.57 -5.28 8.75
CA LEU A 63 16.21 -5.17 7.33
C LEU A 63 15.16 -4.08 7.07
N SER A 64 14.71 -3.33 8.08
CA SER A 64 13.67 -2.29 7.95
C SER A 64 14.02 -1.22 6.93
N MET A 65 15.28 -0.78 6.88
CA MET A 65 15.75 0.20 5.89
C MET A 65 15.48 -0.24 4.45
N ILE A 66 15.62 -1.54 4.15
CA ILE A 66 15.32 -2.09 2.82
C ILE A 66 13.80 -2.06 2.58
N SER A 67 13.02 -2.33 3.61
CA SER A 67 11.55 -2.27 3.56
C SER A 67 11.06 -0.85 3.30
N ASP A 68 11.65 0.16 3.95
CA ASP A 68 11.28 1.57 3.78
C ASP A 68 11.58 2.04 2.35
N VAL A 69 12.75 1.68 1.84
CA VAL A 69 13.13 1.97 0.46
C VAL A 69 12.21 1.24 -0.54
N ALA A 70 11.92 -0.04 -0.30
CA ALA A 70 11.00 -0.81 -1.15
C ALA A 70 9.61 -0.17 -1.19
N MET A 71 9.13 0.33 -0.05
CA MET A 71 7.86 1.06 0.04
C MET A 71 7.89 2.35 -0.78
N GLY A 72 9.02 3.08 -0.79
CA GLY A 72 9.23 4.23 -1.67
C GLY A 72 9.13 3.87 -3.17
N PHE A 73 9.70 2.73 -3.59
CA PHE A 73 9.57 2.24 -4.97
C PHE A 73 8.14 1.83 -5.31
N ILE A 74 7.44 1.17 -4.40
CA ILE A 74 6.01 0.84 -4.57
C ILE A 74 5.22 2.12 -4.81
N ALA A 75 5.39 3.12 -3.95
CA ALA A 75 4.69 4.38 -4.06
C ALA A 75 5.03 5.14 -5.37
N PHE A 76 6.30 5.17 -5.77
CA PHE A 76 6.73 5.75 -7.05
C PHE A 76 6.06 5.04 -8.24
N SER A 77 5.99 3.72 -8.20
CA SER A 77 5.33 2.92 -9.24
C SER A 77 3.81 3.17 -9.29
N ILE A 78 3.15 3.26 -8.13
CA ILE A 78 1.73 3.66 -8.02
C ILE A 78 1.52 5.04 -8.66
N GLY A 79 2.46 5.97 -8.52
CA GLY A 79 2.41 7.28 -9.17
C GLY A 79 2.20 7.20 -10.69
N ASN A 80 2.65 6.13 -11.36
CA ASN A 80 2.45 5.92 -12.79
C ASN A 80 0.98 5.68 -13.18
N GLU A 81 0.16 5.15 -12.26
CA GLU A 81 -1.28 4.94 -12.48
C GLU A 81 -2.04 6.28 -12.61
N PHE A 82 -1.45 7.38 -12.07
CA PHE A 82 -1.98 8.74 -12.20
C PHE A 82 -1.58 9.46 -13.50
N ARG A 83 -1.26 8.71 -14.53
CA ARG A 83 -0.99 9.25 -15.85
C ARG A 83 -2.25 9.92 -16.43
N LEU A 84 -2.22 11.24 -16.62
CA LEU A 84 -3.38 12.04 -17.07
C LEU A 84 -4.00 11.55 -18.37
N SER A 85 -3.19 10.99 -19.28
CA SER A 85 -3.68 10.42 -20.52
C SER A 85 -4.54 9.16 -20.31
N GLN A 86 -4.26 8.36 -19.28
CA GLN A 86 -5.06 7.20 -18.90
C GLN A 86 -6.28 7.62 -18.09
N LEU A 87 -6.11 8.50 -17.10
CA LEU A 87 -7.21 9.05 -16.31
C LEU A 87 -8.29 9.72 -17.17
N LYS A 88 -7.90 10.44 -18.22
CA LYS A 88 -8.87 11.01 -19.19
C LYS A 88 -9.62 9.96 -19.99
N LYS A 89 -9.04 8.78 -20.24
CA LYS A 89 -9.70 7.66 -20.94
C LYS A 89 -10.61 6.84 -20.02
N THR A 90 -10.28 6.79 -18.72
CA THR A 90 -10.98 5.99 -17.71
C THR A 90 -12.44 6.38 -17.51
N GLY A 91 -12.81 7.62 -17.89
CA GLY A 91 -14.18 8.10 -17.80
C GLY A 91 -14.62 8.46 -16.38
N LYS A 92 -15.59 9.35 -16.34
CA LYS A 92 -16.18 9.85 -15.09
C LYS A 92 -16.81 8.74 -14.24
N GLN A 93 -17.29 7.67 -14.87
CA GLN A 93 -17.95 6.54 -14.18
C GLN A 93 -16.97 5.79 -13.26
N ALA A 94 -15.80 5.39 -13.78
CA ALA A 94 -14.83 4.66 -12.97
C ALA A 94 -14.27 5.50 -11.80
N MET A 95 -14.10 6.82 -12.02
CA MET A 95 -13.67 7.73 -10.96
C MET A 95 -14.70 7.83 -9.82
N ILE A 96 -15.98 8.03 -10.16
CA ILE A 96 -17.05 8.12 -9.16
C ILE A 96 -17.20 6.78 -8.42
N ILE A 97 -17.19 5.66 -9.14
CA ILE A 97 -17.33 4.34 -8.54
C ILE A 97 -16.12 4.06 -7.63
N GLY A 98 -14.88 4.31 -8.09
CA GLY A 98 -13.66 4.08 -7.33
C GLY A 98 -13.67 4.80 -5.98
N VAL A 99 -13.97 6.10 -6.00
CA VAL A 99 -14.04 6.89 -4.76
C VAL A 99 -15.18 6.43 -3.84
N LEU A 100 -16.40 6.30 -4.35
CA LEU A 100 -17.56 5.99 -3.51
C LEU A 100 -17.49 4.59 -2.90
N GLN A 101 -17.00 3.59 -3.65
CA GLN A 101 -16.91 2.23 -3.09
C GLN A 101 -15.80 2.13 -2.04
N ALA A 102 -14.68 2.85 -2.19
CA ALA A 102 -13.62 2.92 -1.19
C ALA A 102 -14.13 3.57 0.10
N LEU A 103 -14.78 4.73 0.00
CA LEU A 103 -15.39 5.40 1.15
C LEU A 103 -16.49 4.58 1.80
N ALA A 104 -17.27 3.81 1.04
CA ALA A 104 -18.26 2.89 1.61
C ALA A 104 -17.59 1.77 2.40
N ALA A 105 -16.50 1.18 1.89
CA ALA A 105 -15.74 0.16 2.61
C ALA A 105 -15.19 0.71 3.94
N LEU A 106 -14.59 1.92 3.92
CA LEU A 106 -14.15 2.64 5.11
C LEU A 106 -15.29 2.78 6.12
N ALA A 107 -16.40 3.38 5.70
CA ALA A 107 -17.53 3.66 6.60
C ALA A 107 -18.13 2.38 7.20
N PHE A 108 -18.27 1.29 6.44
CA PHE A 108 -18.79 0.03 6.95
C PHE A 108 -17.86 -0.59 8.00
N VAL A 109 -16.54 -0.54 7.78
CA VAL A 109 -15.57 -1.07 8.74
C VAL A 109 -15.48 -0.19 9.97
N ASP A 110 -15.42 1.14 9.81
CA ASP A 110 -15.40 2.07 10.94
C ASP A 110 -16.62 1.88 11.83
N VAL A 111 -17.83 1.84 11.26
CA VAL A 111 -19.05 1.63 12.01
C VAL A 111 -19.03 0.27 12.73
N ALA A 112 -18.65 -0.81 12.05
CA ALA A 112 -18.62 -2.15 12.63
C ALA A 112 -17.61 -2.24 13.78
N LEU A 113 -16.39 -1.70 13.60
CA LEU A 113 -15.33 -1.78 14.61
C LEU A 113 -15.53 -0.78 15.77
N VAL A 114 -16.13 0.38 15.52
CA VAL A 114 -16.52 1.30 16.59
C VAL A 114 -17.67 0.71 17.44
N ILE A 115 -18.66 0.06 16.82
CA ILE A 115 -19.66 -0.71 17.57
C ILE A 115 -18.99 -1.82 18.39
N PHE A 116 -18.01 -2.52 17.83
CA PHE A 116 -17.23 -3.53 18.54
C PHE A 116 -16.47 -2.94 19.74
N HIS A 117 -15.87 -1.74 19.58
CA HIS A 117 -15.24 -1.01 20.67
C HIS A 117 -16.22 -0.75 21.84
N PHE A 118 -17.45 -0.28 21.56
CA PHE A 118 -18.44 -0.06 22.63
C PHE A 118 -18.83 -1.34 23.36
N LEU A 119 -18.78 -2.51 22.70
CA LEU A 119 -19.05 -3.80 23.33
C LEU A 119 -17.83 -4.33 24.12
N ARG A 120 -16.59 -4.01 23.69
CA ARG A 120 -15.34 -4.52 24.27
C ARG A 120 -14.24 -3.45 24.20
N PRO A 121 -14.33 -2.40 25.03
CA PRO A 121 -13.38 -1.28 24.98
C PRO A 121 -11.95 -1.69 25.35
N ASP A 122 -11.79 -2.76 26.13
CA ASP A 122 -10.50 -3.26 26.59
C ASP A 122 -9.64 -3.88 25.47
N VAL A 123 -10.25 -4.21 24.33
CA VAL A 123 -9.59 -5.00 23.25
C VAL A 123 -9.25 -4.16 22.03
N LEU A 124 -10.11 -3.25 21.65
CA LEU A 124 -9.94 -2.42 20.44
C LEU A 124 -10.16 -0.96 20.80
N SER A 125 -9.17 -0.12 20.58
CA SER A 125 -9.31 1.33 20.75
C SER A 125 -9.98 1.97 19.51
N VAL A 126 -10.62 3.13 19.70
CA VAL A 126 -11.22 3.89 18.60
C VAL A 126 -10.18 4.29 17.54
N PRO A 127 -8.96 4.78 17.91
CA PRO A 127 -7.90 5.04 16.94
C PRO A 127 -7.55 3.82 16.08
N ALA A 128 -7.44 2.64 16.69
CA ALA A 128 -7.17 1.40 15.95
C ALA A 128 -8.33 1.02 15.01
N ALA A 129 -9.59 1.21 15.44
CA ALA A 129 -10.76 0.95 14.61
C ALA A 129 -10.76 1.81 13.34
N ILE A 130 -10.56 3.12 13.49
CA ILE A 130 -10.50 4.09 12.36
C ILE A 130 -9.35 3.79 11.41
N THR A 131 -8.17 3.42 11.96
CA THR A 131 -7.01 3.04 11.13
C THR A 131 -7.31 1.78 10.31
N LEU A 132 -7.96 0.76 10.91
CA LEU A 132 -8.38 -0.45 10.19
C LEU A 132 -9.43 -0.15 9.12
N GLY A 133 -10.34 0.78 9.36
CA GLY A 133 -11.30 1.23 8.34
C GLY A 133 -10.64 1.87 7.13
N ALA A 134 -9.61 2.68 7.34
CA ALA A 134 -8.83 3.25 6.25
C ALA A 134 -8.10 2.16 5.44
N ILE A 135 -7.50 1.17 6.10
CA ILE A 135 -6.85 0.03 5.44
C ILE A 135 -7.85 -0.77 4.58
N ALA A 136 -9.12 -0.84 5.00
CA ALA A 136 -10.16 -1.55 4.28
C ALA A 136 -10.51 -0.96 2.91
N THR A 137 -10.12 0.27 2.62
CA THR A 137 -10.36 0.92 1.31
C THR A 137 -9.57 0.28 0.18
N ALA A 138 -8.34 -0.18 0.43
CA ALA A 138 -7.43 -0.70 -0.58
C ALA A 138 -7.92 -2.01 -1.22
N THR A 139 -7.54 -2.22 -2.48
CA THR A 139 -7.77 -3.47 -3.24
C THR A 139 -6.44 -3.93 -3.81
N ALA A 140 -6.10 -5.23 -3.76
CA ALA A 140 -4.85 -5.75 -4.31
C ALA A 140 -4.84 -5.72 -5.85
N PRO A 141 -4.12 -4.78 -6.50
CA PRO A 141 -4.14 -4.66 -7.96
C PRO A 141 -3.54 -5.87 -8.64
N ALA A 142 -2.46 -6.41 -8.08
CA ALA A 142 -1.73 -7.55 -8.66
C ALA A 142 -2.61 -8.78 -8.81
N THR A 143 -3.40 -9.11 -7.79
CA THR A 143 -4.30 -10.27 -7.81
C THR A 143 -5.38 -10.09 -8.86
N THR A 144 -6.02 -8.92 -8.92
CA THR A 144 -7.08 -8.60 -9.89
C THR A 144 -6.55 -8.64 -11.32
N LEU A 145 -5.41 -8.00 -11.58
CA LEU A 145 -4.74 -8.00 -12.88
C LEU A 145 -4.35 -9.42 -13.33
N MET A 146 -3.84 -10.24 -12.41
CA MET A 146 -3.46 -11.61 -12.73
C MET A 146 -4.67 -12.44 -13.18
N VAL A 147 -5.79 -12.34 -12.47
CA VAL A 147 -7.02 -13.04 -12.85
C VAL A 147 -7.53 -12.56 -14.21
N VAL A 148 -7.60 -11.24 -14.43
CA VAL A 148 -8.02 -10.67 -15.72
C VAL A 148 -7.14 -11.16 -16.87
N ARG A 149 -5.81 -11.20 -16.68
CA ARG A 149 -4.86 -11.68 -17.70
C ARG A 149 -4.92 -13.18 -17.91
N GLN A 150 -5.04 -13.96 -16.85
CA GLN A 150 -5.11 -15.42 -16.90
C GLN A 150 -6.33 -15.89 -17.70
N TYR A 151 -7.48 -15.29 -17.48
CA TYR A 151 -8.72 -15.62 -18.16
C TYR A 151 -8.95 -14.81 -19.44
N LYS A 152 -8.02 -13.92 -19.80
CA LYS A 152 -8.14 -13.01 -20.96
C LYS A 152 -9.48 -12.29 -20.98
N ALA A 153 -9.97 -11.90 -19.80
CA ALA A 153 -11.27 -11.26 -19.63
C ALA A 153 -11.30 -9.92 -20.36
N LYS A 154 -12.40 -9.65 -21.06
CA LYS A 154 -12.65 -8.41 -21.81
C LYS A 154 -14.11 -7.99 -21.66
N GLY A 155 -14.37 -6.70 -21.74
CA GLY A 155 -15.71 -6.12 -21.71
C GLY A 155 -15.83 -5.00 -20.70
N GLU A 156 -17.00 -4.35 -20.67
CA GLU A 156 -17.28 -3.16 -19.86
C GLU A 156 -16.90 -3.34 -18.38
N LEU A 157 -17.18 -4.50 -17.80
CA LEU A 157 -16.82 -4.80 -16.41
C LEU A 157 -15.30 -4.77 -16.21
N THR A 158 -14.52 -5.35 -17.13
CA THR A 158 -13.05 -5.35 -17.04
C THR A 158 -12.47 -3.98 -17.31
N ASP A 159 -13.05 -3.25 -18.27
CA ASP A 159 -12.60 -1.91 -18.67
C ASP A 159 -12.81 -0.89 -17.55
N LEU A 160 -13.83 -1.09 -16.70
CA LEU A 160 -14.07 -0.29 -15.49
C LEU A 160 -13.24 -0.78 -14.30
N LEU A 161 -13.04 -2.09 -14.15
CA LEU A 161 -12.38 -2.69 -12.99
C LEU A 161 -10.94 -2.21 -12.82
N LEU A 162 -10.14 -2.25 -13.89
CA LEU A 162 -8.71 -1.92 -13.82
C LEU A 162 -8.45 -0.47 -13.40
N PRO A 163 -9.13 0.54 -14.00
CA PRO A 163 -9.02 1.90 -13.53
C PRO A 163 -9.53 2.14 -12.11
N ILE A 164 -10.59 1.43 -11.67
CA ILE A 164 -11.11 1.55 -10.32
C ILE A 164 -10.08 1.01 -9.32
N VAL A 165 -9.47 -0.14 -9.58
CA VAL A 165 -8.43 -0.72 -8.73
C VAL A 165 -7.21 0.20 -8.62
N ALA A 166 -6.79 0.83 -9.72
CA ALA A 166 -5.71 1.82 -9.70
C ALA A 166 -6.06 3.06 -8.85
N LEU A 167 -7.32 3.52 -8.93
CA LEU A 167 -7.81 4.65 -8.13
C LEU A 167 -7.93 4.29 -6.64
N ASP A 168 -8.24 3.03 -6.33
CA ASP A 168 -8.38 2.54 -4.94
C ASP A 168 -7.12 2.77 -4.11
N ASP A 169 -5.95 2.53 -4.68
CA ASP A 169 -4.68 2.73 -4.00
C ASP A 169 -4.50 4.20 -3.61
N ALA A 170 -4.85 5.12 -4.51
CA ALA A 170 -4.76 6.55 -4.23
C ALA A 170 -5.75 7.01 -3.17
N VAL A 171 -7.01 6.59 -3.29
CA VAL A 171 -8.04 6.91 -2.31
C VAL A 171 -7.69 6.30 -0.97
N GLY A 172 -7.16 5.06 -0.98
CA GLY A 172 -6.70 4.35 0.20
C GLY A 172 -5.57 5.07 0.93
N LEU A 173 -4.56 5.55 0.20
CA LEU A 173 -3.46 6.32 0.80
C LEU A 173 -3.94 7.62 1.44
N ILE A 174 -4.82 8.36 0.77
CA ILE A 174 -5.39 9.61 1.32
C ILE A 174 -6.26 9.28 2.56
N ALA A 175 -7.13 8.28 2.46
CA ALA A 175 -7.98 7.85 3.56
C ALA A 175 -7.15 7.41 4.77
N PHE A 176 -6.07 6.64 4.53
CA PHE A 176 -5.15 6.21 5.57
C PHE A 176 -4.42 7.38 6.23
N ALA A 177 -3.87 8.32 5.45
CA ALA A 177 -3.17 9.48 5.99
C ALA A 177 -4.10 10.32 6.90
N VAL A 178 -5.34 10.55 6.46
CA VAL A 178 -6.34 11.29 7.26
C VAL A 178 -6.74 10.52 8.52
N SER A 179 -7.11 9.24 8.37
CA SER A 179 -7.57 8.41 9.49
C SER A 179 -6.47 8.18 10.53
N PHE A 180 -5.24 7.93 10.08
CA PHE A 180 -4.09 7.74 10.95
C PHE A 180 -3.70 9.04 11.66
N GLY A 181 -3.80 10.20 10.98
CA GLY A 181 -3.63 11.51 11.59
C GLY A 181 -4.65 11.76 12.69
N ILE A 182 -5.94 11.46 12.46
CA ILE A 182 -6.99 11.54 13.47
C ILE A 182 -6.69 10.59 14.64
N ALA A 183 -6.29 9.34 14.36
CA ALA A 183 -5.96 8.34 15.37
C ALA A 183 -4.80 8.81 16.27
N ARG A 184 -3.71 9.33 15.70
CA ARG A 184 -2.58 9.88 16.46
C ARG A 184 -2.99 11.08 17.33
N ALA A 185 -3.85 11.95 16.81
CA ALA A 185 -4.33 13.11 17.57
C ALA A 185 -5.24 12.70 18.74
N MET A 186 -5.98 11.60 18.62
CA MET A 186 -6.78 11.04 19.72
C MET A 186 -5.92 10.41 20.82
N ASP A 187 -4.79 9.84 20.49
CA ASP A 187 -3.85 9.25 21.44
C ASP A 187 -2.96 10.30 22.15
N SER A 188 -2.77 11.48 21.54
CA SER A 188 -2.04 12.58 22.17
C SER A 188 -2.92 13.28 23.21
N ALA A 189 -2.42 13.42 24.44
CA ALA A 189 -3.16 14.03 25.59
C ALA A 189 -3.51 15.53 25.41
N GLN A 190 -3.08 16.15 24.33
CA GLN A 190 -3.40 17.54 23.98
C GLN A 190 -4.50 17.60 22.92
N PHE A 191 -5.75 17.59 23.37
CA PHE A 191 -6.93 17.83 22.54
C PHE A 191 -6.97 19.29 22.05
N SER A 192 -6.29 19.56 20.93
CA SER A 192 -6.50 20.78 20.17
C SER A 192 -7.11 20.39 18.82
N LEU A 193 -8.32 20.88 18.53
CA LEU A 193 -8.97 20.70 17.22
C LEU A 193 -8.03 21.14 16.07
N ALA A 194 -7.16 22.12 16.34
CA ALA A 194 -6.16 22.58 15.38
C ALA A 194 -5.10 21.52 15.11
N SER A 195 -4.57 20.82 16.13
CA SER A 195 -3.57 19.76 15.91
C SER A 195 -4.18 18.52 15.20
N ILE A 196 -5.46 18.21 15.49
CA ILE A 196 -6.17 17.06 14.87
C ILE A 196 -6.35 17.25 13.36
N LEU A 197 -6.64 18.48 12.91
CA LEU A 197 -6.90 18.75 11.49
C LEU A 197 -5.68 19.31 10.77
N LEU A 198 -4.89 20.13 11.45
CA LEU A 198 -3.78 20.85 10.82
C LEU A 198 -2.57 19.96 10.57
N SER A 199 -2.22 19.08 11.51
CA SER A 199 -1.07 18.16 11.35
C SER A 199 -1.23 17.23 10.14
N PRO A 200 -2.33 16.45 9.98
CA PRO A 200 -2.53 15.63 8.79
C PRO A 200 -2.63 16.45 7.50
N LEU A 201 -3.22 17.64 7.56
CA LEU A 201 -3.31 18.50 6.39
C LEU A 201 -1.93 19.00 5.94
N ILE A 202 -1.09 19.43 6.89
CA ILE A 202 0.30 19.85 6.62
C ILE A 202 1.09 18.64 6.08
N GLU A 203 0.97 17.47 6.69
CA GLU A 203 1.63 16.25 6.25
C GLU A 203 1.23 15.89 4.80
N ILE A 204 -0.06 15.87 4.49
CA ILE A 204 -0.56 15.53 3.14
C ILE A 204 -0.10 16.58 2.13
N VAL A 205 -0.41 17.86 2.38
CA VAL A 205 -0.11 18.95 1.43
C VAL A 205 1.40 19.12 1.27
N GLY A 206 2.15 19.09 2.38
CA GLY A 206 3.60 19.19 2.38
C GLY A 206 4.25 18.03 1.61
N SER A 207 3.79 16.80 1.84
CA SER A 207 4.29 15.62 1.13
C SER A 207 4.00 15.69 -0.38
N LEU A 208 2.80 16.10 -0.77
CA LEU A 208 2.44 16.25 -2.18
C LEU A 208 3.26 17.37 -2.85
N LEU A 209 3.48 18.50 -2.19
CA LEU A 209 4.30 19.60 -2.71
C LEU A 209 5.77 19.19 -2.84
N LEU A 210 6.33 18.53 -1.82
CA LEU A 210 7.71 18.03 -1.84
C LEU A 210 7.91 17.02 -2.97
N GLY A 211 6.99 16.05 -3.10
CA GLY A 211 7.02 15.05 -4.15
C GLY A 211 6.87 15.67 -5.54
N ALA A 212 5.98 16.66 -5.70
CA ALA A 212 5.80 17.37 -6.97
C ALA A 212 7.07 18.14 -7.37
N LEU A 213 7.67 18.87 -6.44
CA LEU A 213 8.92 19.59 -6.68
C LEU A 213 10.05 18.63 -7.07
N ALA A 214 10.19 17.54 -6.32
CA ALA A 214 11.20 16.52 -6.60
C ALA A 214 10.97 15.87 -7.97
N GLY A 215 9.73 15.57 -8.36
CA GLY A 215 9.39 15.01 -9.67
C GLY A 215 9.71 15.96 -10.82
N PHE A 216 9.46 17.25 -10.63
CA PHE A 216 9.85 18.27 -11.59
C PHE A 216 11.36 18.39 -11.73
N VAL A 217 12.10 18.42 -10.60
CA VAL A 217 13.57 18.48 -10.59
C VAL A 217 14.17 17.22 -11.22
N LEU A 218 13.68 16.04 -10.86
CA LEU A 218 14.07 14.77 -11.47
C LEU A 218 13.93 14.82 -13.01
N THR A 219 12.76 15.23 -13.49
CA THR A 219 12.50 15.35 -14.94
C THR A 219 13.49 16.29 -15.63
N LYS A 220 13.83 17.40 -15.01
CA LYS A 220 14.82 18.37 -15.54
C LYS A 220 16.21 17.77 -15.58
N LEU A 221 16.65 17.09 -14.54
CA LEU A 221 17.97 16.49 -14.44
C LEU A 221 18.12 15.29 -15.39
N GLU A 222 17.04 14.52 -15.63
CA GLU A 222 17.03 13.41 -16.59
C GLU A 222 17.46 13.85 -17.99
N THR A 223 17.10 15.07 -18.42
CA THR A 223 17.48 15.60 -19.73
C THR A 223 18.97 15.85 -19.87
N MET A 224 19.71 15.99 -18.77
CA MET A 224 21.17 16.20 -18.77
C MET A 224 21.96 14.91 -19.05
N PHE A 225 21.33 13.74 -18.81
CA PHE A 225 22.00 12.45 -19.01
C PHE A 225 21.53 11.79 -20.31
N ARG A 226 22.50 11.18 -21.03
CA ARG A 226 22.21 10.46 -22.29
C ARG A 226 22.11 8.95 -22.08
N SER A 227 22.82 8.43 -21.06
CA SER A 227 22.83 6.98 -20.75
C SER A 227 21.60 6.58 -19.94
N ASN A 228 20.91 5.54 -20.38
CA ASN A 228 19.79 4.96 -19.64
C ASN A 228 20.19 4.43 -18.26
N SER A 229 21.42 3.97 -18.10
CA SER A 229 21.94 3.54 -16.79
C SER A 229 22.06 4.71 -15.82
N ASN A 230 22.60 5.86 -16.28
CA ASN A 230 22.72 7.05 -15.43
C ASN A 230 21.35 7.62 -15.05
N ARG A 231 20.40 7.61 -15.99
CA ARG A 231 19.02 8.04 -15.74
C ARG A 231 18.34 7.16 -14.70
N LEU A 232 18.47 5.83 -14.85
CA LEU A 232 17.95 4.91 -13.84
C LEU A 232 18.58 5.16 -12.47
N SER A 233 19.91 5.34 -12.41
CA SER A 233 20.62 5.64 -11.16
C SER A 233 20.11 6.96 -10.53
N LEU A 234 19.81 7.97 -11.36
CA LEU A 234 19.26 9.24 -10.90
C LEU A 234 17.86 9.05 -10.31
N SER A 235 16.97 8.31 -10.99
CA SER A 235 15.63 8.02 -10.47
C SER A 235 15.69 7.27 -9.14
N ILE A 236 16.58 6.26 -9.02
CA ILE A 236 16.81 5.52 -7.78
C ILE A 236 17.31 6.44 -6.68
N ALA A 237 18.29 7.31 -6.99
CA ALA A 237 18.82 8.26 -6.01
C ALA A 237 17.76 9.24 -5.51
N PHE A 238 16.85 9.70 -6.37
CA PHE A 238 15.74 10.55 -5.97
C PHE A 238 14.74 9.84 -5.05
N ILE A 239 14.42 8.56 -5.33
CA ILE A 239 13.55 7.77 -4.45
C ILE A 239 14.21 7.62 -3.06
N PHE A 240 15.50 7.26 -3.00
CA PHE A 240 16.25 7.18 -1.74
C PHE A 240 16.28 8.52 -1.00
N LEU A 241 16.52 9.61 -1.73
CA LEU A 241 16.53 10.96 -1.16
C LEU A 241 15.17 11.31 -0.56
N MET A 242 14.08 11.01 -1.26
CA MET A 242 12.73 11.32 -0.79
C MET A 242 12.34 10.46 0.43
N VAL A 243 12.67 9.17 0.43
CA VAL A 243 12.47 8.31 1.59
C VAL A 243 13.27 8.82 2.79
N GLY A 244 14.55 9.18 2.58
CA GLY A 244 15.40 9.72 3.65
C GLY A 244 14.94 11.08 4.18
N LEU A 245 14.52 11.99 3.31
CA LEU A 245 13.97 13.29 3.72
C LEU A 245 12.64 13.16 4.47
N SER A 246 11.83 12.16 4.10
CA SER A 246 10.55 11.91 4.78
C SER A 246 10.71 11.35 6.19
N ALA A 247 11.90 10.83 6.53
CA ALA A 247 12.22 10.39 7.89
C ALA A 247 12.62 11.53 8.84
N VAL A 248 12.67 12.77 8.32
CA VAL A 248 13.04 13.95 9.13
C VAL A 248 11.78 14.58 9.69
N ASP A 249 11.61 14.51 11.01
CA ASP A 249 10.54 15.22 11.71
C ASP A 249 10.88 16.71 11.86
N PHE A 250 9.89 17.57 11.75
CA PHE A 250 10.02 19.02 11.93
C PHE A 250 8.81 19.58 12.66
N THR A 251 8.99 20.71 13.33
CA THR A 251 7.92 21.35 14.09
C THR A 251 7.51 22.65 13.39
N VAL A 252 6.21 22.79 13.07
CA VAL A 252 5.63 24.02 12.50
C VAL A 252 4.59 24.58 13.45
N ALA A 253 4.80 25.81 13.89
CA ALA A 253 3.89 26.51 14.81
C ALA A 253 3.55 25.72 16.11
N GLY A 254 4.52 24.94 16.62
CA GLY A 254 4.35 24.13 17.83
C GLY A 254 3.62 22.79 17.59
N VAL A 255 3.39 22.41 16.33
CA VAL A 255 2.83 21.12 15.93
C VAL A 255 3.94 20.27 15.31
N ASP A 256 4.15 19.07 15.84
CA ASP A 256 5.08 18.11 15.25
C ASP A 256 4.52 17.60 13.93
N CYS A 257 5.28 17.77 12.87
CA CYS A 257 4.93 17.41 11.50
C CYS A 257 6.04 16.54 10.91
N GLY A 258 5.66 15.69 9.96
CA GLY A 258 6.58 14.90 9.16
C GLY A 258 6.09 14.86 7.72
N PHE A 259 6.86 14.23 6.84
CA PHE A 259 6.42 13.92 5.50
C PHE A 259 6.06 12.44 5.40
N SER A 260 4.96 12.12 4.73
CA SER A 260 4.62 10.73 4.39
C SER A 260 5.49 10.25 3.23
N PRO A 261 6.40 9.27 3.42
CA PRO A 261 7.25 8.77 2.33
C PRO A 261 6.42 8.18 1.20
N LEU A 262 5.24 7.60 1.49
CA LEU A 262 4.31 7.09 0.49
C LEU A 262 3.76 8.21 -0.40
N LEU A 263 3.25 9.29 0.20
CA LEU A 263 2.69 10.41 -0.56
C LEU A 263 3.75 11.18 -1.35
N VAL A 264 4.95 11.37 -0.77
CA VAL A 264 6.08 12.03 -1.44
C VAL A 264 6.50 11.23 -2.67
N CYS A 265 6.78 9.93 -2.52
CA CYS A 265 7.24 9.09 -3.62
C CYS A 265 6.13 8.84 -4.66
N MET A 266 4.86 8.73 -4.25
CA MET A 266 3.73 8.64 -5.17
C MET A 266 3.61 9.90 -6.02
N MET A 267 3.69 11.08 -5.42
CA MET A 267 3.61 12.33 -6.15
C MET A 267 4.84 12.59 -7.03
N LEU A 268 6.04 12.19 -6.57
CA LEU A 268 7.26 12.13 -7.39
C LEU A 268 7.01 11.35 -8.68
N GLY A 269 6.48 10.12 -8.56
CA GLY A 269 6.13 9.25 -9.69
C GLY A 269 5.03 9.86 -10.58
N THR A 270 4.00 10.45 -9.97
CA THR A 270 2.88 11.09 -10.68
C THR A 270 3.37 12.26 -11.54
N VAL A 271 4.20 13.15 -11.02
CA VAL A 271 4.74 14.27 -11.78
C VAL A 271 5.70 13.78 -12.86
N PHE A 272 6.59 12.86 -12.49
CA PHE A 272 7.55 12.27 -13.43
C PHE A 272 6.87 11.59 -14.63
N CYS A 273 5.85 10.76 -14.41
CA CYS A 273 5.15 10.05 -15.48
C CYS A 273 4.37 10.98 -16.43
N ASN A 274 3.96 12.15 -15.97
CA ASN A 274 3.19 13.09 -16.77
C ASN A 274 4.04 14.13 -17.50
N ILE A 275 5.25 14.44 -17.04
CA ILE A 275 6.10 15.48 -17.60
C ILE A 275 7.29 14.89 -18.39
N CYS A 276 7.85 13.76 -17.94
CA CYS A 276 9.03 13.15 -18.58
C CYS A 276 8.63 12.32 -19.81
N PRO A 277 9.13 12.62 -21.03
CA PRO A 277 8.80 11.84 -22.23
C PRO A 277 9.31 10.40 -22.18
N LEU A 278 10.35 10.13 -21.39
CA LEU A 278 10.98 8.81 -21.26
C LEU A 278 10.47 8.04 -20.04
N SER A 279 9.43 8.54 -19.36
CA SER A 279 8.93 7.98 -18.11
C SER A 279 8.55 6.51 -18.22
N ASP A 280 7.92 6.07 -19.32
CA ASP A 280 7.51 4.67 -19.50
C ASP A 280 8.70 3.69 -19.44
N ASP A 281 9.79 3.97 -20.15
CA ASP A 281 10.98 3.10 -20.15
C ASP A 281 11.68 3.14 -18.79
N LEU A 282 11.83 4.33 -18.20
CA LEU A 282 12.54 4.51 -16.94
C LEU A 282 11.78 3.90 -15.76
N MET A 283 10.46 4.07 -15.68
CA MET A 283 9.63 3.45 -14.65
C MET A 283 9.64 1.91 -14.76
N ASN A 284 9.52 1.37 -15.97
CA ASN A 284 9.65 -0.07 -16.19
C ASN A 284 11.03 -0.61 -15.78
N ARG A 285 12.10 0.16 -15.95
CA ARG A 285 13.46 -0.22 -15.49
C ARG A 285 13.57 -0.15 -13.97
N ALA A 286 13.01 0.88 -13.36
CA ALA A 286 12.95 1.03 -11.90
C ALA A 286 12.17 -0.12 -11.24
N ASP A 287 11.04 -0.52 -11.80
CA ASP A 287 10.26 -1.68 -11.35
C ASP A 287 11.05 -2.98 -11.40
N LYS A 288 11.75 -3.23 -12.51
CA LYS A 288 12.60 -4.41 -12.63
C LYS A 288 13.77 -4.40 -11.65
N TRP A 289 14.37 -3.24 -11.41
CA TRP A 289 15.48 -3.08 -10.48
C TRP A 289 15.02 -3.25 -9.03
N SER A 290 13.85 -2.76 -8.68
CA SER A 290 13.30 -2.85 -7.31
C SER A 290 12.76 -4.24 -6.95
N THR A 291 12.53 -5.12 -7.93
CA THR A 291 11.93 -6.47 -7.69
C THR A 291 12.57 -7.24 -6.52
N PRO A 292 13.91 -7.32 -6.37
CA PRO A 292 14.51 -8.00 -5.21
C PRO A 292 14.20 -7.32 -3.88
N MET A 293 14.12 -5.98 -3.85
CA MET A 293 13.77 -5.23 -2.65
C MET A 293 12.33 -5.48 -2.25
N LEU A 294 11.42 -5.56 -3.23
CA LEU A 294 10.01 -5.91 -2.99
C LEU A 294 9.87 -7.32 -2.43
N ALA A 295 10.64 -8.28 -2.92
CA ALA A 295 10.67 -9.63 -2.37
C ALA A 295 11.08 -9.62 -0.90
N VAL A 296 12.17 -8.89 -0.55
CA VAL A 296 12.61 -8.73 0.86
C VAL A 296 11.54 -8.04 1.70
N PHE A 297 10.92 -6.96 1.19
CA PHE A 297 9.85 -6.24 1.89
C PHE A 297 8.72 -7.19 2.30
N PHE A 298 8.21 -8.01 1.39
CA PHE A 298 7.13 -8.94 1.71
C PHE A 298 7.57 -10.08 2.61
N VAL A 299 8.81 -10.57 2.48
CA VAL A 299 9.36 -11.58 3.41
C VAL A 299 9.50 -11.00 4.81
N VAL A 300 10.05 -9.80 4.96
CA VAL A 300 10.16 -9.09 6.25
C VAL A 300 8.79 -8.82 6.84
N SER A 301 7.82 -8.38 6.03
CA SER A 301 6.43 -8.17 6.46
C SER A 301 5.81 -9.46 7.00
N GLY A 302 6.03 -10.59 6.32
CA GLY A 302 5.59 -11.90 6.79
C GLY A 302 6.29 -12.34 8.08
N ALA A 303 7.60 -12.08 8.22
CA ALA A 303 8.39 -12.43 9.41
C ALA A 303 7.99 -11.60 10.65
N ASN A 304 7.48 -10.39 10.45
CA ASN A 304 6.96 -9.53 11.51
C ASN A 304 5.60 -10.00 12.04
N LEU A 305 4.91 -10.92 11.36
CA LEU A 305 3.62 -11.42 11.80
C LEU A 305 3.74 -12.20 13.09
N ARG A 306 3.10 -11.71 14.15
CA ARG A 306 3.06 -12.37 15.47
C ARG A 306 1.95 -13.40 15.50
N LEU A 307 2.28 -14.66 15.23
CA LEU A 307 1.31 -15.77 15.21
C LEU A 307 0.58 -15.97 16.55
N SER A 308 1.13 -15.46 17.66
CA SER A 308 0.47 -15.47 18.98
C SER A 308 -0.88 -14.73 18.98
N VAL A 309 -1.10 -13.81 18.05
CA VAL A 309 -2.39 -13.11 17.88
C VAL A 309 -3.53 -14.10 17.60
N PHE A 310 -3.27 -15.16 16.83
CA PHE A 310 -4.26 -16.19 16.52
C PHE A 310 -4.67 -17.06 17.71
N SER A 311 -3.90 -17.06 18.79
CA SER A 311 -4.27 -17.75 20.04
C SER A 311 -5.32 -16.96 20.85
N GLN A 312 -5.53 -15.69 20.53
CA GLN A 312 -6.49 -14.82 21.20
C GLN A 312 -7.79 -14.78 20.41
N GLY A 313 -8.78 -15.57 20.79
CA GLY A 313 -10.06 -15.71 20.06
C GLY A 313 -10.77 -14.38 19.78
N VAL A 314 -10.60 -13.37 20.65
CA VAL A 314 -11.21 -12.04 20.47
C VAL A 314 -10.56 -11.28 19.31
N LEU A 315 -9.24 -11.38 19.11
CA LEU A 315 -8.57 -10.75 17.98
C LEU A 315 -8.94 -11.43 16.65
N VAL A 316 -9.12 -12.76 16.69
CA VAL A 316 -9.65 -13.50 15.52
C VAL A 316 -11.06 -13.03 15.19
N LEU A 317 -11.91 -12.78 16.21
CA LEU A 317 -13.25 -12.25 16.02
C LEU A 317 -13.24 -10.86 15.37
N ILE A 318 -12.32 -9.97 15.80
CA ILE A 318 -12.15 -8.65 15.15
C ILE A 318 -11.78 -8.83 13.67
N GLY A 319 -10.87 -9.75 13.34
CA GLY A 319 -10.52 -10.07 11.97
C GLY A 319 -11.71 -10.54 11.14
N VAL A 320 -12.57 -11.39 11.70
CA VAL A 320 -13.79 -11.88 11.03
C VAL A 320 -14.77 -10.73 10.80
N VAL A 321 -15.01 -9.89 11.82
CA VAL A 321 -15.88 -8.71 11.71
C VAL A 321 -15.35 -7.75 10.63
N TYR A 322 -14.04 -7.50 10.62
CA TYR A 322 -13.38 -6.68 9.61
C TYR A 322 -13.62 -7.22 8.20
N ILE A 323 -13.36 -8.51 7.96
CA ILE A 323 -13.53 -9.13 6.62
C ILE A 323 -14.99 -9.03 6.16
N ILE A 324 -15.96 -9.31 7.04
CA ILE A 324 -17.38 -9.25 6.71
C ILE A 324 -17.81 -7.81 6.41
N ALA A 325 -17.45 -6.86 7.28
CA ALA A 325 -17.80 -5.45 7.12
C ALA A 325 -17.18 -4.86 5.84
N ARG A 326 -15.90 -5.15 5.59
CA ARG A 326 -15.21 -4.73 4.38
C ARG A 326 -15.85 -5.31 3.12
N SER A 327 -16.13 -6.60 3.11
CA SER A 327 -16.77 -7.26 1.97
C SER A 327 -18.14 -6.68 1.67
N ALA A 328 -18.93 -6.44 2.71
CA ALA A 328 -20.23 -5.79 2.58
C ALA A 328 -20.09 -4.35 2.06
N GLY A 329 -19.15 -3.57 2.60
CA GLY A 329 -18.89 -2.19 2.19
C GLY A 329 -18.45 -2.08 0.72
N LYS A 330 -17.47 -2.91 0.31
CA LYS A 330 -17.01 -2.98 -1.10
C LYS A 330 -18.16 -3.37 -2.04
N TYR A 331 -18.90 -4.43 -1.70
CA TYR A 331 -19.99 -4.90 -2.53
C TYR A 331 -21.13 -3.86 -2.65
N CYS A 332 -21.62 -3.36 -1.53
CA CYS A 332 -22.70 -2.37 -1.49
C CYS A 332 -22.26 -1.05 -2.14
N GLY A 333 -21.06 -0.56 -1.80
CA GLY A 333 -20.51 0.68 -2.36
C GLY A 333 -20.37 0.62 -3.88
N ALA A 334 -19.78 -0.44 -4.41
CA ALA A 334 -19.64 -0.65 -5.85
C ALA A 334 -21.02 -0.76 -6.54
N ARG A 335 -21.96 -1.50 -5.95
CA ARG A 335 -23.31 -1.66 -6.51
C ARG A 335 -24.09 -0.35 -6.54
N TRP A 336 -24.08 0.41 -5.42
CA TRP A 336 -24.81 1.67 -5.33
C TRP A 336 -24.21 2.74 -6.25
N SER A 337 -22.89 2.85 -6.29
CA SER A 337 -22.22 3.81 -7.15
C SER A 337 -22.36 3.46 -8.64
N ALA A 338 -22.23 2.18 -9.02
CA ALA A 338 -22.46 1.74 -10.40
C ALA A 338 -23.90 1.98 -10.85
N LYS A 339 -24.87 1.78 -9.95
CA LYS A 339 -26.29 2.10 -10.24
C LYS A 339 -26.49 3.63 -10.41
N ALA A 340 -25.87 4.44 -9.55
CA ALA A 340 -26.00 5.90 -9.61
C ALA A 340 -25.42 6.52 -10.87
N VAL A 341 -24.36 5.91 -11.44
CA VAL A 341 -23.74 6.37 -12.70
C VAL A 341 -24.30 5.69 -13.94
N GLY A 342 -25.34 4.83 -13.81
CA GLY A 342 -26.05 4.23 -14.93
C GLY A 342 -25.31 3.10 -15.64
N CYS A 343 -24.43 2.34 -14.93
CA CYS A 343 -23.76 1.18 -15.51
C CYS A 343 -24.74 0.01 -15.77
N ASP A 344 -24.31 -0.92 -16.64
CA ASP A 344 -25.07 -2.14 -16.94
C ASP A 344 -25.31 -3.00 -15.69
N HIS A 345 -26.38 -3.82 -15.72
CA HIS A 345 -26.76 -4.69 -14.61
C HIS A 345 -25.64 -5.68 -14.22
N THR A 346 -24.87 -6.13 -15.21
CA THR A 346 -23.72 -7.04 -14.98
C THR A 346 -22.64 -6.35 -14.13
N VAL A 347 -22.31 -5.09 -14.45
CA VAL A 347 -21.37 -4.29 -13.68
C VAL A 347 -21.89 -4.07 -12.26
N GLN A 348 -23.16 -3.67 -12.09
CA GLN A 348 -23.78 -3.47 -10.77
C GLN A 348 -23.73 -4.71 -9.87
N LYS A 349 -23.82 -5.92 -10.48
CA LYS A 349 -23.87 -7.18 -9.74
C LYS A 349 -22.50 -7.73 -9.38
N TYR A 350 -21.52 -7.64 -10.28
CA TYR A 350 -20.26 -8.39 -10.16
C TYR A 350 -19.05 -7.51 -9.80
N LEU A 351 -19.10 -6.21 -10.06
CA LEU A 351 -17.96 -5.31 -9.82
C LEU A 351 -17.50 -5.38 -8.35
N GLY A 352 -18.43 -5.32 -7.39
CA GLY A 352 -18.10 -5.36 -5.97
C GLY A 352 -17.43 -6.67 -5.52
N ILE A 353 -17.79 -7.81 -6.17
CA ILE A 353 -17.14 -9.09 -5.89
C ILE A 353 -15.69 -9.09 -6.41
N MET A 354 -15.44 -8.46 -7.55
CA MET A 354 -14.10 -8.39 -8.14
C MET A 354 -13.17 -7.42 -7.40
N LEU A 355 -13.71 -6.56 -6.53
CA LEU A 355 -12.96 -5.62 -5.67
C LEU A 355 -12.67 -6.19 -4.27
N LEU A 356 -13.02 -7.44 -3.98
CA LEU A 356 -12.78 -8.07 -2.67
C LEU A 356 -11.31 -8.41 -2.37
N PRO A 357 -10.43 -8.76 -3.33
CA PRO A 357 -9.03 -9.08 -3.04
C PRO A 357 -8.32 -7.92 -2.33
N GLN A 358 -7.56 -8.27 -1.28
CA GLN A 358 -6.77 -7.31 -0.49
C GLN A 358 -5.40 -7.91 -0.18
#